data_e60215a34aee99fefe6ee8280b872894
#
_entry.id   e60215a34aee99fefe6ee8280b872894
#
_cell.length_a   1.000
_cell.length_b   1.000
_cell.length_c   1.000
_cell.angle_alpha   90.00
_cell.angle_beta   90.00
_cell.angle_gamma   90.00
#
_symmetry.space_group_name_H-M   'P 1'
#
loop_
_entity.id
_entity.type
_entity.pdbx_description
1 polymer ?
#
loop_
_entity_poly.entity_id
_entity_poly.type
_entity_poly.pdbx_seq_one_letter_code
_entity_poly.pdbx_strand_id
1 'polypeptide(L)'
;YCNGGANVDTQIACAIAHANEYLNLFKNDLIILEKIIQKTEFTFGIGTSYFLEIAKLRSFRSLWSTIITQYISIENIETKIHAINSNLYYSNKDMYNNLLRATTSGMSAVLGGCHSLSLLPFNSNSLGNEEFGQRISKNIQLLFQEESYLNQVKDTSKGSYYVENLISIINKFKNLSFDP
;
A
#
# COMPACT_ATOMS: atom_id res chain seq x y z
N TYR A 1 0.98 9.81 -6.43
CA TYR A 1 0.85 10.67 -5.24
C TYR A 1 2.10 10.58 -4.35
N CYS A 2 2.54 9.39 -3.92
CA CYS A 2 3.70 9.23 -3.02
C CYS A 2 4.97 9.90 -3.54
N ASN A 3 5.35 9.65 -4.79
CA ASN A 3 6.52 10.28 -5.43
C ASN A 3 6.35 11.79 -5.64
N GLY A 4 5.14 12.32 -5.54
CA GLY A 4 4.86 13.76 -5.50
C GLY A 4 4.89 14.37 -4.09
N GLY A 5 5.31 13.59 -3.07
CA GLY A 5 5.42 14.05 -1.69
C GLY A 5 4.12 13.99 -0.88
N ALA A 6 3.08 13.32 -1.39
CA ALA A 6 1.82 13.17 -0.65
C ALA A 6 2.04 12.38 0.65
N ASN A 7 1.52 12.90 1.76
CA ASN A 7 1.49 12.18 3.03
C ASN A 7 0.50 11.01 3.00
N VAL A 8 0.51 10.19 4.04
CA VAL A 8 -0.33 8.98 4.13
C VAL A 8 -1.81 9.30 3.97
N ASP A 9 -2.29 10.33 4.64
CA ASP A 9 -3.71 10.71 4.62
C ASP A 9 -4.15 11.15 3.22
N THR A 10 -3.32 11.97 2.54
CA THR A 10 -3.59 12.40 1.17
C THR A 10 -3.58 11.22 0.18
N GLN A 11 -2.66 10.26 0.35
CA GLN A 11 -2.62 9.07 -0.50
C GLN A 11 -3.91 8.25 -0.36
N ILE A 12 -4.36 8.01 0.86
CA ILE A 12 -5.61 7.28 1.16
C ILE A 12 -6.81 8.05 0.61
N ALA A 13 -6.90 9.35 0.90
CA ALA A 13 -8.02 10.19 0.46
C ALA A 13 -8.16 10.23 -1.06
N CYS A 14 -7.05 10.43 -1.79
CA CYS A 14 -7.06 10.43 -3.24
C CYS A 14 -7.45 9.07 -3.83
N ALA A 15 -6.94 7.96 -3.26
CA ALA A 15 -7.27 6.63 -3.74
C ALA A 15 -8.76 6.32 -3.56
N ILE A 16 -9.31 6.67 -2.39
CA ILE A 16 -10.73 6.52 -2.08
C ILE A 16 -11.60 7.41 -2.97
N ALA A 17 -11.25 8.69 -3.12
CA ALA A 17 -12.01 9.63 -3.94
C ALA A 17 -12.11 9.15 -5.40
N HIS A 18 -10.98 8.75 -6.00
CA HIS A 18 -10.98 8.19 -7.36
C HIS A 18 -11.86 6.95 -7.49
N ALA A 19 -11.71 6.01 -6.56
CA ALA A 19 -12.48 4.78 -6.60
C ALA A 19 -13.99 5.04 -6.38
N ASN A 20 -14.33 5.96 -5.50
CA ASN A 20 -15.71 6.36 -5.24
C ASN A 20 -16.38 6.97 -6.47
N GLU A 21 -15.67 7.78 -7.27
CA GLU A 21 -16.17 8.29 -8.54
C GLU A 21 -16.54 7.15 -9.50
N TYR A 22 -15.69 6.11 -9.63
CA TYR A 22 -16.03 4.96 -10.46
C TYR A 22 -17.26 4.20 -9.93
N LEU A 23 -17.40 4.04 -8.62
CA LEU A 23 -18.59 3.41 -8.05
C LEU A 23 -19.86 4.23 -8.31
N ASN A 24 -19.78 5.56 -8.19
CA ASN A 24 -20.89 6.46 -8.48
C ASN A 24 -21.36 6.40 -9.94
N LEU A 25 -20.43 6.29 -10.90
CA LEU A 25 -20.77 6.18 -12.31
C LEU A 25 -21.62 4.94 -12.64
N PHE A 26 -21.40 3.85 -11.92
CA PHE A 26 -22.03 2.56 -12.20
C PHE A 26 -23.01 2.09 -11.09
N LYS A 27 -23.39 2.99 -10.15
CA LYS A 27 -24.24 2.64 -9.01
C LYS A 27 -25.61 2.03 -9.37
N ASN A 28 -26.10 2.29 -10.58
CA ASN A 28 -27.39 1.79 -11.05
C ASN A 28 -27.30 0.38 -11.67
N ASP A 29 -26.10 -0.16 -11.91
CA ASP A 29 -25.89 -1.49 -12.47
C ASP A 29 -25.06 -2.34 -11.53
N LEU A 30 -25.76 -3.13 -10.69
CA LEU A 30 -25.13 -3.95 -9.66
C LEU A 30 -24.16 -5.00 -10.24
N ILE A 31 -24.40 -5.51 -11.44
CA ILE A 31 -23.54 -6.52 -12.08
C ILE A 31 -22.20 -5.90 -12.49
N ILE A 32 -22.25 -4.70 -13.06
CA ILE A 32 -21.04 -3.97 -13.45
C ILE A 32 -20.29 -3.52 -12.19
N LEU A 33 -21.02 -3.00 -11.20
CA LEU A 33 -20.45 -2.54 -9.93
C LEU A 33 -19.67 -3.65 -9.21
N GLU A 34 -20.25 -4.84 -9.11
CA GLU A 34 -19.58 -6.00 -8.51
C GLU A 34 -18.30 -6.37 -9.25
N LYS A 35 -18.33 -6.38 -10.59
CA LYS A 35 -17.14 -6.65 -11.41
C LYS A 35 -16.05 -5.59 -11.24
N ILE A 36 -16.43 -4.31 -11.12
CA ILE A 36 -15.48 -3.22 -10.86
C ILE A 36 -14.81 -3.45 -9.51
N ILE A 37 -15.57 -3.70 -8.46
CA ILE A 37 -15.04 -3.91 -7.10
C ILE A 37 -14.06 -5.09 -7.08
N GLN A 38 -14.43 -6.22 -7.67
CA GLN A 38 -13.60 -7.44 -7.70
C GLN A 38 -12.29 -7.26 -8.50
N LYS A 39 -12.31 -6.42 -9.54
CA LYS A 39 -11.15 -6.20 -10.42
C LYS A 39 -10.30 -4.98 -10.05
N THR A 40 -10.78 -4.14 -9.16
CA THR A 40 -10.05 -2.96 -8.72
C THR A 40 -8.81 -3.37 -7.91
N GLU A 41 -7.67 -2.87 -8.31
CA GLU A 41 -6.42 -2.96 -7.59
C GLU A 41 -5.91 -1.54 -7.29
N PHE A 42 -5.44 -1.34 -6.07
CA PHE A 42 -4.90 -0.06 -5.64
C PHE A 42 -3.38 -0.13 -5.55
N THR A 43 -2.70 0.82 -6.19
CA THR A 43 -1.25 0.92 -6.09
C THR A 43 -0.85 2.01 -5.10
N PHE A 44 -0.10 1.63 -4.06
CA PHE A 44 0.44 2.55 -3.06
C PHE A 44 1.96 2.65 -3.12
N GLY A 45 2.45 3.89 -3.10
CA GLY A 45 3.86 4.16 -2.85
C GLY A 45 4.18 3.94 -1.36
N ILE A 46 5.29 3.27 -1.08
CA ILE A 46 5.74 2.98 0.29
C ILE A 46 6.96 3.84 0.61
N GLY A 47 6.86 4.59 1.69
CA GLY A 47 7.92 5.44 2.20
C GLY A 47 8.83 4.73 3.21
N THR A 48 9.51 5.54 4.02
CA THR A 48 10.49 5.06 5.02
C THR A 48 9.93 4.93 6.43
N SER A 49 8.71 5.42 6.68
CA SER A 49 8.09 5.41 8.00
C SER A 49 7.44 4.05 8.30
N TYR A 50 8.24 3.08 8.69
CA TYR A 50 7.91 1.65 8.79
C TYR A 50 6.51 1.33 9.34
N PHE A 51 6.22 1.73 10.56
CA PHE A 51 4.93 1.43 11.21
C PHE A 51 3.77 2.23 10.61
N LEU A 52 4.03 3.44 10.14
CA LEU A 52 3.02 4.27 9.50
C LEU A 52 2.58 3.68 8.15
N GLU A 53 3.51 3.08 7.40
CA GLU A 53 3.21 2.39 6.15
C GLU A 53 2.37 1.11 6.38
N ILE A 54 2.67 0.35 7.44
CA ILE A 54 1.83 -0.77 7.87
C ILE A 54 0.42 -0.28 8.20
N ALA A 55 0.31 0.76 9.02
CA ALA A 55 -0.97 1.34 9.41
C ALA A 55 -1.76 1.88 8.20
N LYS A 56 -1.08 2.51 7.24
CA LYS A 56 -1.67 3.01 5.99
C LYS A 56 -2.43 1.92 5.24
N LEU A 57 -1.77 0.80 4.94
CA LEU A 57 -2.38 -0.26 4.16
C LEU A 57 -3.53 -0.96 4.92
N ARG A 58 -3.40 -1.12 6.23
CA ARG A 58 -4.47 -1.67 7.07
C ARG A 58 -5.67 -0.73 7.17
N SER A 59 -5.42 0.56 7.42
CA SER A 59 -6.49 1.58 7.46
C SER A 59 -7.23 1.68 6.13
N PHE A 60 -6.48 1.70 5.02
CA PHE A 60 -7.07 1.77 3.69
C PHE A 60 -8.06 0.63 3.44
N ARG A 61 -7.71 -0.62 3.77
CA ARG A 61 -8.64 -1.76 3.62
C ARG A 61 -9.92 -1.58 4.42
N SER A 62 -9.80 -1.15 5.67
CA SER A 62 -10.96 -0.91 6.53
C SER A 62 -11.87 0.19 5.96
N LEU A 63 -11.27 1.29 5.50
CA LEU A 63 -12.00 2.42 4.92
C LEU A 63 -12.67 2.02 3.61
N TRP A 64 -11.97 1.33 2.73
CA TRP A 64 -12.49 0.86 1.45
C TRP A 64 -13.64 -0.12 1.63
N SER A 65 -13.50 -1.10 2.53
CA SER A 65 -14.59 -2.01 2.89
C SER A 65 -15.85 -1.26 3.35
N THR A 66 -15.68 -0.24 4.18
CA THR A 66 -16.82 0.58 4.65
C THR A 66 -17.52 1.31 3.50
N ILE A 67 -16.77 1.79 2.52
CA ILE A 67 -17.35 2.49 1.35
C ILE A 67 -18.12 1.51 0.47
N ILE A 68 -17.54 0.35 0.17
CA ILE A 68 -18.20 -0.66 -0.65
C ILE A 68 -19.55 -1.07 -0.05
N THR A 69 -19.64 -1.24 1.28
CA THR A 69 -20.90 -1.63 1.94
C THR A 69 -22.04 -0.61 1.78
N GLN A 70 -21.74 0.64 1.39
CA GLN A 70 -22.76 1.64 1.07
C GLN A 70 -23.36 1.47 -0.33
N TYR A 71 -22.65 0.79 -1.24
CA TYR A 71 -23.09 0.56 -2.62
C TYR A 71 -23.71 -0.81 -2.82
N ILE A 72 -23.14 -1.82 -2.18
CA ILE A 72 -23.55 -3.20 -2.38
C ILE A 72 -23.30 -4.04 -1.13
N SER A 73 -24.23 -4.93 -0.81
CA SER A 73 -24.09 -5.89 0.28
C SER A 73 -23.35 -7.15 -0.20
N ILE A 74 -22.03 -7.07 -0.26
CA ILE A 74 -21.17 -8.23 -0.57
C ILE A 74 -20.36 -8.57 0.69
N GLU A 75 -20.39 -9.86 1.06
CA GLU A 75 -19.51 -10.38 2.10
C GLU A 75 -18.13 -10.75 1.53
N ASN A 76 -17.09 -10.55 2.32
CA ASN A 76 -15.71 -10.98 2.03
C ASN A 76 -15.07 -10.39 0.77
N ILE A 77 -15.16 -9.08 0.58
CA ILE A 77 -14.43 -8.41 -0.49
C ILE A 77 -12.93 -8.35 -0.17
N GLU A 78 -12.14 -8.99 -1.00
CA GLU A 78 -10.69 -8.91 -0.92
C GLU A 78 -10.19 -7.63 -1.60
N THR A 79 -9.66 -6.70 -0.80
CA THR A 79 -9.08 -5.45 -1.32
C THR A 79 -7.68 -5.72 -1.86
N LYS A 80 -7.49 -5.72 -3.17
CA LYS A 80 -6.19 -5.93 -3.81
C LYS A 80 -5.33 -4.68 -3.72
N ILE A 81 -4.15 -4.82 -3.14
CA ILE A 81 -3.18 -3.73 -2.97
C ILE A 81 -1.84 -4.15 -3.57
N HIS A 82 -1.40 -3.40 -4.56
CA HIS A 82 -0.03 -3.43 -5.06
C HIS A 82 0.80 -2.38 -4.31
N ALA A 83 1.95 -2.77 -3.80
CA ALA A 83 2.88 -1.88 -3.13
C ALA A 83 4.14 -1.67 -3.97
N ILE A 84 4.57 -0.42 -4.09
CA ILE A 84 5.84 -0.07 -4.74
C ILE A 84 6.62 0.88 -3.84
N ASN A 85 7.89 0.61 -3.57
CA ASN A 85 8.68 1.55 -2.78
C ASN A 85 8.95 2.84 -3.56
N SER A 86 8.90 3.97 -2.84
CA SER A 86 9.10 5.29 -3.45
C SER A 86 10.58 5.60 -3.65
N ASN A 87 10.94 6.08 -4.84
CA ASN A 87 12.28 6.58 -5.13
C ASN A 87 12.53 7.99 -4.55
N LEU A 88 11.51 8.67 -4.05
CA LEU A 88 11.63 9.98 -3.42
C LEU A 88 12.65 9.99 -2.27
N TYR A 89 12.77 8.86 -1.58
CA TYR A 89 13.67 8.70 -0.43
C TYR A 89 15.05 8.14 -0.80
N TYR A 90 15.33 7.91 -2.08
CA TYR A 90 16.60 7.37 -2.53
C TYR A 90 17.68 8.45 -2.63
N SER A 91 18.86 8.15 -2.09
CA SER A 91 20.02 9.03 -2.14
C SER A 91 20.89 8.69 -3.34
N ASN A 92 21.39 9.74 -4.02
CA ASN A 92 22.37 9.59 -5.08
C ASN A 92 23.82 9.58 -4.58
N LYS A 93 24.06 10.06 -3.34
CA LYS A 93 25.42 10.15 -2.76
C LYS A 93 25.95 8.79 -2.32
N ASP A 94 25.10 7.97 -1.72
CA ASP A 94 25.43 6.61 -1.30
C ASP A 94 24.25 5.70 -1.69
N MET A 95 24.35 5.13 -2.89
CA MET A 95 23.29 4.30 -3.44
C MET A 95 23.09 2.99 -2.66
N TYR A 96 24.13 2.47 -2.00
CA TYR A 96 23.99 1.22 -1.24
C TYR A 96 23.09 1.34 -0.02
N ASN A 97 22.99 2.53 0.58
CA ASN A 97 22.02 2.78 1.63
C ASN A 97 20.55 2.64 1.14
N ASN A 98 20.32 2.76 -0.17
CA ASN A 98 19.00 2.52 -0.74
C ASN A 98 18.59 1.04 -0.67
N LEU A 99 19.54 0.10 -0.59
CA LEU A 99 19.23 -1.32 -0.33
C LEU A 99 18.53 -1.49 1.01
N LEU A 100 19.05 -0.85 2.05
CA LEU A 100 18.47 -0.89 3.39
C LEU A 100 17.06 -0.26 3.39
N ARG A 101 16.91 0.87 2.71
CA ARG A 101 15.60 1.54 2.56
C ARG A 101 14.60 0.67 1.80
N ALA A 102 15.03 0.07 0.68
CA ALA A 102 14.17 -0.83 -0.09
C ALA A 102 13.74 -2.05 0.74
N THR A 103 14.65 -2.63 1.51
CA THR A 103 14.37 -3.78 2.37
C THR A 103 13.33 -3.41 3.44
N THR A 104 13.57 -2.35 4.21
CA THR A 104 12.65 -1.95 5.29
C THR A 104 11.28 -1.49 4.77
N SER A 105 11.23 -0.75 3.66
CA SER A 105 9.95 -0.37 3.04
C SER A 105 9.21 -1.57 2.47
N GLY A 106 9.91 -2.51 1.84
CA GLY A 106 9.32 -3.76 1.36
C GLY A 106 8.74 -4.60 2.50
N MET A 107 9.47 -4.75 3.61
CA MET A 107 8.97 -5.43 4.80
C MET A 107 7.69 -4.77 5.34
N SER A 108 7.66 -3.43 5.44
CA SER A 108 6.47 -2.72 5.92
C SER A 108 5.26 -2.94 5.02
N ALA A 109 5.46 -3.01 3.70
CA ALA A 109 4.40 -3.31 2.74
C ALA A 109 3.85 -4.73 2.93
N VAL A 110 4.72 -5.72 3.07
CA VAL A 110 4.32 -7.13 3.28
C VAL A 110 3.57 -7.27 4.61
N LEU A 111 4.12 -6.74 5.70
CA LEU A 111 3.47 -6.79 7.02
C LEU A 111 2.19 -5.94 7.08
N GLY A 112 2.08 -4.89 6.27
CA GLY A 112 0.86 -4.16 6.00
C GLY A 112 -0.14 -4.96 5.16
N GLY A 113 0.26 -6.12 4.62
CA GLY A 113 -0.56 -7.10 3.89
C GLY A 113 -0.80 -6.70 2.43
N CYS A 114 0.16 -6.15 1.70
CA CYS A 114 0.01 -5.99 0.25
C CYS A 114 -0.15 -7.36 -0.44
N HIS A 115 -0.88 -7.38 -1.56
CA HIS A 115 -1.06 -8.59 -2.38
C HIS A 115 0.11 -8.82 -3.33
N SER A 116 0.68 -7.73 -3.79
CA SER A 116 1.86 -7.76 -4.66
C SER A 116 2.82 -6.64 -4.29
N LEU A 117 4.11 -6.90 -4.46
CA LEU A 117 5.18 -5.98 -4.13
C LEU A 117 6.11 -5.79 -5.32
N SER A 118 6.45 -4.54 -5.62
CA SER A 118 7.54 -4.19 -6.53
C SER A 118 8.58 -3.35 -5.79
N LEU A 119 9.82 -3.77 -5.84
CA LEU A 119 10.93 -3.00 -5.30
C LEU A 119 11.74 -2.38 -6.44
N LEU A 120 11.89 -1.07 -6.40
CA LEU A 120 12.77 -0.36 -7.33
C LEU A 120 14.23 -0.71 -7.06
N PRO A 121 15.07 -0.83 -8.10
CA PRO A 121 16.49 -1.01 -7.94
C PRO A 121 17.11 0.09 -7.08
N PHE A 122 18.06 -0.26 -6.23
CA PHE A 122 18.73 0.70 -5.34
C PHE A 122 19.49 1.79 -6.08
N ASN A 123 19.86 1.52 -7.32
CA ASN A 123 20.57 2.39 -8.25
C ASN A 123 19.66 3.02 -9.32
N SER A 124 18.34 3.01 -9.13
CA SER A 124 17.37 3.52 -10.11
C SER A 124 17.55 5.01 -10.45
N ASN A 125 18.18 5.78 -9.57
CA ASN A 125 18.45 7.21 -9.77
C ASN A 125 19.87 7.49 -10.28
N SER A 126 20.67 6.46 -10.59
CA SER A 126 22.06 6.60 -11.03
C SER A 126 22.29 5.93 -12.39
N LEU A 127 23.22 6.49 -13.17
CA LEU A 127 23.74 5.84 -14.35
C LEU A 127 24.64 4.68 -13.91
N GLY A 128 24.19 3.45 -14.00
CA GLY A 128 24.94 2.30 -13.55
C GLY A 128 24.38 0.98 -14.05
N ASN A 129 24.88 -0.14 -13.49
CA ASN A 129 24.46 -1.49 -13.86
C ASN A 129 23.05 -1.78 -13.36
N GLU A 130 22.03 -1.49 -14.18
CA GLU A 130 20.64 -1.70 -13.88
C GLU A 130 20.31 -3.16 -13.60
N GLU A 131 20.94 -4.10 -14.32
CA GLU A 131 20.71 -5.53 -14.18
C GLU A 131 21.08 -6.02 -12.76
N PHE A 132 22.20 -5.54 -12.23
CA PHE A 132 22.60 -5.87 -10.86
C PHE A 132 21.57 -5.34 -9.84
N GLY A 133 21.13 -4.09 -10.00
CA GLY A 133 20.12 -3.48 -9.14
C GLY A 133 18.79 -4.23 -9.15
N GLN A 134 18.31 -4.60 -10.34
CA GLN A 134 17.08 -5.38 -10.53
C GLN A 134 17.19 -6.77 -9.87
N ARG A 135 18.33 -7.44 -10.04
CA ARG A 135 18.59 -8.75 -9.42
C ARG A 135 18.51 -8.67 -7.89
N ILE A 136 19.16 -7.65 -7.30
CA ILE A 136 19.12 -7.46 -5.85
C ILE A 136 17.70 -7.15 -5.36
N SER A 137 16.95 -6.29 -6.02
CA SER A 137 15.56 -5.98 -5.65
C SER A 137 14.66 -7.22 -5.69
N LYS A 138 14.88 -8.11 -6.67
CA LYS A 138 14.19 -9.40 -6.75
C LYS A 138 14.61 -10.33 -5.60
N ASN A 139 15.90 -10.41 -5.30
CA ASN A 139 16.41 -11.26 -4.23
C ASN A 139 15.90 -10.83 -2.85
N ILE A 140 15.75 -9.52 -2.60
CA ILE A 140 15.12 -9.03 -1.35
C ILE A 140 13.72 -9.62 -1.18
N GLN A 141 12.92 -9.65 -2.24
CA GLN A 141 11.57 -10.21 -2.19
C GLN A 141 11.57 -11.73 -1.97
N LEU A 142 12.53 -12.44 -2.59
CA LEU A 142 12.72 -13.88 -2.36
C LEU A 142 13.14 -14.16 -0.90
N LEU A 143 14.02 -13.34 -0.31
CA LEU A 143 14.41 -13.45 1.10
C LEU A 143 13.20 -13.27 2.04
N PHE A 144 12.28 -12.34 1.73
CA PHE A 144 11.05 -12.17 2.51
C PHE A 144 10.18 -13.43 2.47
N GLN A 145 10.11 -14.09 1.32
CA GLN A 145 9.27 -15.26 1.12
C GLN A 145 9.90 -16.54 1.66
N GLU A 146 11.15 -16.81 1.30
CA GLU A 146 11.79 -18.13 1.48
C GLU A 146 12.59 -18.25 2.78
N GLU A 147 13.10 -17.13 3.32
CA GLU A 147 13.91 -17.15 4.53
C GLU A 147 13.20 -16.50 5.73
N SER A 148 12.55 -15.35 5.51
CA SER A 148 11.85 -14.64 6.58
C SER A 148 10.40 -15.10 6.76
N TYR A 149 9.87 -15.88 5.83
CA TYR A 149 8.50 -16.42 5.83
C TYR A 149 7.41 -15.39 6.11
N LEU A 150 7.61 -14.15 5.64
CA LEU A 150 6.68 -13.06 5.92
C LEU A 150 5.30 -13.24 5.25
N ASN A 151 5.19 -14.12 4.28
CA ASN A 151 3.95 -14.50 3.59
C ASN A 151 3.14 -15.58 4.33
N GLN A 152 3.68 -16.18 5.38
CA GLN A 152 3.04 -17.31 6.11
C GLN A 152 1.96 -16.84 7.10
N VAL A 153 2.03 -15.59 7.55
CA VAL A 153 1.16 -15.07 8.60
C VAL A 153 0.36 -13.87 8.09
N LYS A 154 -0.96 -13.97 8.19
CA LYS A 154 -1.85 -12.84 7.91
C LYS A 154 -1.84 -11.89 9.11
N ASP A 155 -1.71 -10.58 8.82
CA ASP A 155 -1.83 -9.50 9.80
C ASP A 155 -0.97 -9.68 11.06
N THR A 156 0.34 -9.81 10.86
CA THR A 156 1.34 -9.96 11.93
C THR A 156 1.39 -8.78 12.90
N SER A 157 0.90 -7.62 12.49
CA SER A 157 0.87 -6.40 13.31
C SER A 157 -0.41 -6.22 14.13
N LYS A 158 -1.37 -7.14 14.02
CA LYS A 158 -2.63 -7.10 14.77
C LYS A 158 -2.38 -7.14 16.27
N GLY A 159 -3.00 -6.21 16.99
CA GLY A 159 -2.85 -6.10 18.46
C GLY A 159 -1.60 -5.35 18.91
N SER A 160 -0.76 -4.87 18.01
CA SER A 160 0.32 -3.95 18.36
C SER A 160 -0.28 -2.60 18.77
N TYR A 161 -0.12 -2.21 20.04
CA TYR A 161 -0.68 -0.95 20.57
C TYR A 161 -0.30 0.26 19.73
N TYR A 162 0.95 0.33 19.26
CA TYR A 162 1.42 1.45 18.46
C TYR A 162 0.77 1.48 17.08
N VAL A 163 0.72 0.35 16.39
CA VAL A 163 0.10 0.25 15.05
C VAL A 163 -1.41 0.51 15.12
N GLU A 164 -2.10 -0.08 16.11
CA GLU A 164 -3.54 0.13 16.29
C GLU A 164 -3.87 1.60 16.63
N ASN A 165 -3.00 2.28 17.39
CA ASN A 165 -3.15 3.71 17.65
C ASN A 165 -2.98 4.55 16.36
N LEU A 166 -1.98 4.25 15.53
CA LEU A 166 -1.81 4.91 14.23
C LEU A 166 -3.04 4.69 13.33
N ILE A 167 -3.57 3.47 13.27
CA ILE A 167 -4.79 3.16 12.52
C ILE A 167 -5.97 3.99 13.03
N SER A 168 -6.12 4.09 14.36
CA SER A 168 -7.17 4.90 14.98
C SER A 168 -7.06 6.38 14.59
N ILE A 169 -5.84 6.92 14.56
CA ILE A 169 -5.59 8.31 14.15
C ILE A 169 -5.97 8.50 12.67
N ILE A 170 -5.47 7.65 11.78
CA ILE A 170 -5.79 7.73 10.34
C ILE A 170 -7.29 7.62 10.11
N ASN A 171 -7.97 6.71 10.80
CA ASN A 171 -9.41 6.51 10.64
C ASN A 171 -10.26 7.65 11.23
N LYS A 172 -9.75 8.46 12.15
CA LYS A 172 -10.46 9.64 12.66
C LYS A 172 -10.67 10.71 11.59
N PHE A 173 -9.79 10.80 10.61
CA PHE A 173 -9.95 11.69 9.45
C PHE A 173 -11.14 11.29 8.55
N LYS A 174 -11.68 10.08 8.70
CA LYS A 174 -12.91 9.62 8.03
C LYS A 174 -14.11 10.54 8.28
N ASN A 175 -14.22 11.11 9.48
CA ASN A 175 -15.38 11.92 9.88
C ASN A 175 -15.30 13.38 9.39
N LEU A 176 -14.21 13.79 8.75
CA LEU A 176 -14.00 15.17 8.31
C LEU A 176 -14.20 15.41 6.81
N SER A 177 -14.36 14.36 6.00
CA SER A 177 -14.29 14.50 4.54
C SER A 177 -15.42 13.84 3.73
N PHE A 178 -16.39 13.21 4.37
CA PHE A 178 -17.48 12.53 3.66
C PHE A 178 -18.84 12.91 4.23
N ASP A 179 -19.15 14.20 4.27
CA ASP A 179 -20.56 14.63 4.25
C ASP A 179 -20.99 14.73 2.78
N PRO A 180 -22.09 14.05 2.38
CA PRO A 180 -22.58 14.02 1.00
C PRO A 180 -23.11 15.37 0.53
#